data_2186b82154bab1c1c8b9cc29323a8401
#
_entry.id   2186b82154bab1c1c8b9cc29323a8401
#
_cell.length_a   1.000
_cell.length_b   1.000
_cell.length_c   1.000
_cell.angle_alpha   90.00
_cell.angle_beta   90.00
_cell.angle_gamma   90.00
#
_symmetry.space_group_name_H-M   'P 1'
#
loop_
_entity.id
_entity.type
_entity.pdbx_description
1 polymer ?
#
loop_
_entity_poly.entity_id
_entity_poly.type
_entity_poly.pdbx_seq_one_letter_code
_entity_poly.pdbx_strand_id
1 'polypeptide(L)'
;MVVFQEQEPREKILLTILAVAALNALAGVAQAVTHSAVVPSIFQHLHLAVNARASGMLPNPNYLGELSAIGLPLVIIYGFWPGREGASRARATKCALTGLLLVGALSVSGSRGGIISCWIATAMACFWLVRKGVPIKPLFPVILSLLVFQAATLILHGDALSRTANIGKTNLQNNVPAAGEGLRMSCWKASLELWKKEPLLGVGPRMYDLRWHEVQPERVQDLPVRVHDLWLQVLCEYGAVGLMILAIPLIAIGRRLVPRGDTEDWTRAAAACGLMASLIHETFDYSYYCPLIGFGVICLFTVIAARPPGRSQVPPILIQVGLAALAGVILLFGARTLGMDRCERRARACKDMGQMEASIKAASRWMPQSDAVLLQLGKARLAREAAMPPSGRNWTEDARIFQQALDLNPYSMESRYFLALSLAPNSLHAALKQVKELESMAPNSAKMAGLSFEFYSAIGQSNTAAKWNQRMTELLKYKLGGFAISAEVAR
;
A
#
# COMPACT_ATOMS: atom_id res chain seq x y z
N MET A 1 -18.41 18.59 8.60
CA MET A 1 -19.41 18.70 7.52
C MET A 1 -20.00 20.10 7.34
N VAL A 2 -20.02 20.97 8.37
CA VAL A 2 -20.60 22.33 8.28
C VAL A 2 -19.83 23.26 7.32
N VAL A 3 -18.48 23.13 7.24
CA VAL A 3 -17.60 23.99 6.43
C VAL A 3 -17.79 23.81 4.91
N PHE A 4 -18.42 22.74 4.44
CA PHE A 4 -18.49 22.37 3.02
C PHE A 4 -19.87 22.56 2.38
N GLN A 5 -20.77 23.31 3.03
CA GLN A 5 -22.14 23.52 2.53
C GLN A 5 -22.20 24.54 1.38
N GLU A 6 -21.25 25.46 1.33
CA GLU A 6 -21.14 26.47 0.27
C GLU A 6 -20.31 25.95 -0.92
N GLN A 7 -20.52 26.52 -2.09
CA GLN A 7 -19.80 26.13 -3.30
C GLN A 7 -18.31 26.53 -3.23
N GLU A 8 -18.00 27.66 -2.64
CA GLU A 8 -16.63 28.18 -2.52
C GLU A 8 -15.67 27.28 -1.75
N PRO A 9 -16.00 26.74 -0.58
CA PRO A 9 -15.13 25.77 0.11
C PRO A 9 -14.91 24.48 -0.69
N ARG A 10 -15.93 23.97 -1.40
CA ARG A 10 -15.81 22.79 -2.24
C ARG A 10 -14.88 23.02 -3.42
N GLU A 11 -14.98 24.17 -4.05
CA GLU A 11 -14.07 24.59 -5.11
C GLU A 11 -12.63 24.67 -4.62
N LYS A 12 -12.38 25.30 -3.48
CA LYS A 12 -11.04 25.40 -2.86
C LYS A 12 -10.42 24.01 -2.60
N ILE A 13 -11.22 23.05 -2.14
CA ILE A 13 -10.75 21.67 -1.94
C ILE A 13 -10.32 21.05 -3.28
N LEU A 14 -11.14 21.13 -4.29
CA LEU A 14 -10.82 20.54 -5.61
C LEU A 14 -9.61 21.21 -6.24
N LEU A 15 -9.49 22.53 -6.13
CA LEU A 15 -8.32 23.26 -6.61
C LEU A 15 -7.05 22.88 -5.82
N THR A 16 -7.17 22.62 -4.52
CA THR A 16 -6.03 22.12 -3.72
C THR A 16 -5.61 20.74 -4.18
N ILE A 17 -6.55 19.80 -4.37
CA ILE A 17 -6.25 18.47 -4.91
C ILE A 17 -5.55 18.60 -6.27
N LEU A 18 -6.06 19.46 -7.13
CA LEU A 18 -5.49 19.69 -8.45
C LEU A 18 -4.08 20.31 -8.38
N ALA A 19 -3.86 21.27 -7.49
CA ALA A 19 -2.55 21.88 -7.29
C ALA A 19 -1.53 20.84 -6.79
N VAL A 20 -1.92 19.97 -5.84
CA VAL A 20 -1.08 18.88 -5.36
C VAL A 20 -0.77 17.89 -6.48
N ALA A 21 -1.76 17.53 -7.30
CA ALA A 21 -1.56 16.66 -8.45
C ALA A 21 -0.59 17.28 -9.47
N ALA A 22 -0.76 18.56 -9.79
CA ALA A 22 0.11 19.29 -10.73
C ALA A 22 1.55 19.42 -10.22
N LEU A 23 1.76 19.71 -8.92
CA LEU A 23 3.09 19.78 -8.32
C LEU A 23 3.80 18.43 -8.34
N ASN A 24 3.10 17.35 -8.01
CA ASN A 24 3.66 16.01 -8.11
C ASN A 24 3.93 15.59 -9.56
N ALA A 25 3.05 15.99 -10.49
CA ALA A 25 3.24 15.75 -11.91
C ALA A 25 4.49 16.48 -12.44
N LEU A 26 4.70 17.74 -12.04
CA LEU A 26 5.90 18.49 -12.38
C LEU A 26 7.17 17.81 -11.87
N ALA A 27 7.17 17.38 -10.61
CA ALA A 27 8.28 16.64 -10.03
C ALA A 27 8.54 15.32 -10.77
N GLY A 28 7.49 14.57 -11.13
CA GLY A 28 7.62 13.32 -11.86
C GLY A 28 8.17 13.49 -13.29
N VAL A 29 7.71 14.52 -14.01
CA VAL A 29 8.24 14.85 -15.35
C VAL A 29 9.69 15.32 -15.23
N ALA A 30 10.03 16.15 -14.24
CA ALA A 30 11.40 16.58 -13.99
C ALA A 30 12.33 15.39 -13.69
N GLN A 31 11.89 14.41 -12.88
CA GLN A 31 12.63 13.17 -12.65
C GLN A 31 12.92 12.42 -13.94
N ALA A 32 11.92 12.30 -14.81
CA ALA A 32 12.06 11.57 -16.07
C ALA A 32 13.02 12.27 -17.04
N VAL A 33 12.99 13.60 -17.09
CA VAL A 33 13.85 14.41 -17.98
C VAL A 33 15.29 14.45 -17.49
N THR A 34 15.48 14.59 -16.18
CA THR A 34 16.83 14.76 -15.59
C THR A 34 17.48 13.42 -15.24
N HIS A 35 16.76 12.30 -15.38
CA HIS A 35 17.19 10.97 -14.92
C HIS A 35 17.69 10.97 -13.46
N SER A 36 17.31 11.97 -12.68
CA SER A 36 17.71 12.14 -11.29
C SER A 36 16.56 11.77 -10.36
N ALA A 37 16.88 11.06 -9.29
CA ALA A 37 15.95 10.86 -8.19
C ALA A 37 15.82 12.19 -7.43
N VAL A 38 14.91 13.06 -7.86
CA VAL A 38 14.50 14.25 -7.08
C VAL A 38 13.57 13.75 -5.97
N VAL A 39 14.09 12.89 -5.11
CA VAL A 39 13.45 12.56 -3.85
C VAL A 39 14.04 13.51 -2.82
N PRO A 40 13.25 14.34 -2.13
CA PRO A 40 13.76 15.13 -1.03
C PRO A 40 14.53 14.22 -0.05
N SER A 41 15.65 14.71 0.49
CA SER A 41 16.55 13.95 1.39
C SER A 41 15.85 13.29 2.57
N ILE A 42 14.66 13.78 2.96
CA ILE A 42 13.77 13.19 3.97
C ILE A 42 13.32 11.77 3.62
N PHE A 43 13.24 11.42 2.33
CA PHE A 43 12.82 10.09 1.86
C PHE A 43 13.98 9.19 1.44
N GLN A 44 15.22 9.69 1.46
CA GLN A 44 16.42 8.89 1.10
C GLN A 44 16.65 7.71 2.05
N HIS A 45 16.12 7.76 3.27
CA HIS A 45 16.19 6.65 4.22
C HIS A 45 15.20 5.50 3.92
N LEU A 46 14.21 5.74 3.09
CA LEU A 46 13.39 4.69 2.50
C LEU A 46 14.12 4.23 1.24
N HIS A 47 14.96 3.23 1.30
CA HIS A 47 15.69 2.62 0.17
C HIS A 47 14.73 2.24 -0.97
N LEU A 48 14.14 3.27 -1.59
CA LEU A 48 13.31 3.13 -2.77
C LEU A 48 14.28 2.86 -3.92
N ALA A 49 14.34 1.61 -4.33
CA ALA A 49 14.99 1.25 -5.57
C ALA A 49 14.50 2.23 -6.63
N VAL A 50 15.42 2.98 -7.22
CA VAL A 50 15.16 3.87 -8.35
C VAL A 50 14.79 2.95 -9.53
N ASN A 51 13.52 2.53 -9.55
CA ASN A 51 12.97 1.92 -10.75
C ASN A 51 13.00 2.99 -11.83
N ALA A 52 13.22 2.60 -13.08
CA ALA A 52 13.23 3.49 -14.26
C ALA A 52 11.92 4.27 -14.47
N ARG A 53 11.03 4.31 -13.46
CA ARG A 53 9.70 4.93 -13.45
C ARG A 53 9.69 6.13 -12.50
N ALA A 54 9.11 7.25 -12.95
CA ALA A 54 8.98 8.44 -12.12
C ALA A 54 7.87 8.27 -11.06
N SER A 55 8.13 8.75 -9.86
CA SER A 55 7.18 8.73 -8.75
C SER A 55 6.79 10.13 -8.23
N GLY A 56 7.42 11.19 -8.76
CA GLY A 56 7.29 12.53 -8.23
C GLY A 56 7.83 12.63 -6.80
N MET A 57 7.08 13.23 -5.91
CA MET A 57 7.39 13.29 -4.48
C MET A 57 6.79 12.11 -3.70
N LEU A 58 6.21 11.12 -4.38
CA LEU A 58 5.54 9.98 -3.77
C LEU A 58 6.45 8.76 -3.73
N PRO A 59 6.24 7.82 -2.79
CA PRO A 59 7.10 6.65 -2.65
C PRO A 59 6.91 5.58 -3.74
N ASN A 60 5.84 5.68 -4.55
CA ASN A 60 5.52 4.67 -5.56
C ASN A 60 5.04 5.34 -6.85
N PRO A 61 5.57 4.92 -8.04
CA PRO A 61 5.11 5.43 -9.33
C PRO A 61 3.61 5.28 -9.60
N ASN A 62 2.98 4.23 -9.07
CA ASN A 62 1.54 4.03 -9.22
C ASN A 62 0.73 5.12 -8.52
N TYR A 63 1.23 5.67 -7.40
CA TYR A 63 0.58 6.78 -6.69
C TYR A 63 0.63 8.08 -7.50
N LEU A 64 1.73 8.33 -8.22
CA LEU A 64 1.80 9.44 -9.17
C LEU A 64 0.80 9.24 -10.31
N GLY A 65 0.69 8.01 -10.82
CA GLY A 65 -0.28 7.63 -11.84
C GLY A 65 -1.73 7.87 -11.38
N GLU A 66 -2.07 7.47 -10.18
CA GLU A 66 -3.41 7.68 -9.62
C GLU A 66 -3.72 9.15 -9.38
N LEU A 67 -2.79 9.89 -8.78
CA LEU A 67 -3.00 11.32 -8.52
C LEU A 67 -3.21 12.10 -9.83
N SER A 68 -2.49 11.71 -10.89
CA SER A 68 -2.69 12.25 -12.25
C SER A 68 -4.06 11.84 -12.82
N ALA A 69 -4.48 10.60 -12.59
CA ALA A 69 -5.77 10.08 -13.03
C ALA A 69 -6.95 10.77 -12.33
N ILE A 70 -6.81 11.12 -11.06
CA ILE A 70 -7.78 11.94 -10.32
C ILE A 70 -7.80 13.36 -10.91
N GLY A 71 -6.64 13.95 -11.16
CA GLY A 71 -6.50 15.35 -11.54
C GLY A 71 -7.07 15.67 -12.95
N LEU A 72 -6.89 14.79 -13.92
CA LEU A 72 -7.26 15.08 -15.31
C LEU A 72 -8.75 15.33 -15.51
N PRO A 73 -9.68 14.49 -15.07
CA PRO A 73 -11.12 14.78 -15.19
C PRO A 73 -11.54 16.04 -14.42
N LEU A 74 -10.89 16.35 -13.28
CA LEU A 74 -11.12 17.61 -12.55
C LEU A 74 -10.77 18.82 -13.42
N VAL A 75 -9.61 18.80 -14.08
CA VAL A 75 -9.18 19.88 -14.99
C VAL A 75 -10.15 20.06 -16.13
N ILE A 76 -10.62 18.99 -16.75
CA ILE A 76 -11.52 19.02 -17.89
C ILE A 76 -12.87 19.62 -17.48
N ILE A 77 -13.47 19.16 -16.38
CA ILE A 77 -14.72 19.71 -15.88
C ILE A 77 -14.53 21.17 -15.49
N TYR A 78 -13.48 21.52 -14.78
CA TYR A 78 -13.18 22.88 -14.37
C TYR A 78 -13.04 23.83 -15.58
N GLY A 79 -12.38 23.36 -16.65
CA GLY A 79 -12.13 24.15 -17.85
C GLY A 79 -13.36 24.40 -18.73
N PHE A 80 -14.26 23.43 -18.83
CA PHE A 80 -15.34 23.42 -19.81
C PHE A 80 -16.76 23.51 -19.23
N TRP A 81 -16.90 23.60 -17.88
CA TRP A 81 -18.25 23.68 -17.29
C TRP A 81 -19.01 24.96 -17.74
N PRO A 82 -20.25 24.81 -18.21
CA PRO A 82 -21.05 25.96 -18.65
C PRO A 82 -21.47 26.86 -17.48
N GLY A 83 -21.71 28.16 -17.75
CA GLY A 83 -22.21 29.13 -16.76
C GLY A 83 -21.16 29.64 -15.75
N ARG A 84 -19.90 29.24 -15.82
CA ARG A 84 -18.83 29.94 -15.07
C ARG A 84 -18.45 31.23 -15.74
N GLU A 85 -18.56 32.35 -15.01
CA GLU A 85 -18.06 33.64 -15.47
C GLU A 85 -16.56 33.54 -15.83
N GLY A 86 -16.19 34.16 -16.94
CA GLY A 86 -14.80 34.17 -17.41
C GLY A 86 -14.35 32.90 -18.14
N ALA A 87 -15.18 32.34 -19.03
CA ALA A 87 -14.71 31.40 -20.07
C ALA A 87 -13.68 32.09 -20.98
N SER A 88 -12.55 32.50 -20.39
CA SER A 88 -11.48 33.19 -21.09
C SER A 88 -10.56 32.16 -21.76
N ARG A 89 -9.95 32.54 -22.87
CA ARG A 89 -8.88 31.77 -23.53
C ARG A 89 -7.78 31.41 -22.51
N ALA A 90 -7.48 32.31 -21.55
CA ALA A 90 -6.49 32.08 -20.50
C ALA A 90 -6.86 30.89 -19.58
N ARG A 91 -8.16 30.70 -19.24
CA ARG A 91 -8.57 29.54 -18.43
C ARG A 91 -8.40 28.23 -19.22
N ALA A 92 -8.86 28.22 -20.48
CA ALA A 92 -8.72 27.07 -21.36
C ALA A 92 -7.23 26.67 -21.55
N THR A 93 -6.34 27.67 -21.73
CA THR A 93 -4.91 27.45 -21.86
C THR A 93 -4.31 26.86 -20.57
N LYS A 94 -4.65 27.41 -19.41
CA LYS A 94 -4.20 26.87 -18.12
C LYS A 94 -4.64 25.41 -17.93
N CYS A 95 -5.90 25.11 -18.27
CA CYS A 95 -6.41 23.74 -18.18
C CYS A 95 -5.72 22.80 -19.18
N ALA A 96 -5.45 23.23 -20.40
CA ALA A 96 -4.73 22.44 -21.38
C ALA A 96 -3.30 22.15 -20.94
N LEU A 97 -2.56 23.15 -20.44
CA LEU A 97 -1.20 22.98 -19.93
C LEU A 97 -1.15 22.04 -18.71
N THR A 98 -2.09 22.20 -17.77
CA THR A 98 -2.19 21.30 -16.61
C THR A 98 -2.56 19.88 -17.07
N GLY A 99 -3.46 19.73 -18.03
CA GLY A 99 -3.83 18.44 -18.60
C GLY A 99 -2.63 17.74 -19.28
N LEU A 100 -1.85 18.46 -20.07
CA LEU A 100 -0.61 17.93 -20.68
C LEU A 100 0.40 17.50 -19.62
N LEU A 101 0.57 18.29 -18.57
CA LEU A 101 1.48 17.96 -17.46
C LEU A 101 1.03 16.67 -16.73
N LEU A 102 -0.26 16.53 -16.43
CA LEU A 102 -0.82 15.34 -15.78
C LEU A 102 -0.69 14.09 -16.67
N VAL A 103 -0.97 14.20 -17.97
CA VAL A 103 -0.81 13.10 -18.92
C VAL A 103 0.66 12.73 -19.09
N GLY A 104 1.57 13.70 -19.13
CA GLY A 104 3.02 13.46 -19.13
C GLY A 104 3.46 12.69 -17.88
N ALA A 105 3.03 13.11 -16.69
CA ALA A 105 3.33 12.44 -15.44
C ALA A 105 2.76 11.01 -15.40
N LEU A 106 1.54 10.83 -15.88
CA LEU A 106 0.90 9.53 -16.03
C LEU A 106 1.72 8.58 -16.90
N SER A 107 2.26 9.09 -18.02
CA SER A 107 3.11 8.32 -18.94
C SER A 107 4.42 7.91 -18.29
N VAL A 108 5.16 8.84 -17.69
CA VAL A 108 6.46 8.56 -17.08
C VAL A 108 6.33 7.73 -15.79
N SER A 109 5.16 7.73 -15.16
CA SER A 109 4.85 6.82 -14.07
C SER A 109 4.76 5.37 -14.52
N GLY A 110 4.40 5.12 -15.79
CA GLY A 110 4.18 3.79 -16.35
C GLY A 110 3.09 2.98 -15.61
N SER A 111 2.15 3.66 -14.94
CA SER A 111 1.04 3.03 -14.21
C SER A 111 -0.09 2.67 -15.16
N ARG A 112 -0.21 1.40 -15.52
CA ARG A 112 -1.29 0.90 -16.39
C ARG A 112 -2.66 1.08 -15.77
N GLY A 113 -2.79 0.77 -14.49
CA GLY A 113 -4.02 1.04 -13.72
C GLY A 113 -4.38 2.53 -13.76
N GLY A 114 -3.38 3.42 -13.57
CA GLY A 114 -3.55 4.86 -13.68
C GLY A 114 -4.02 5.30 -15.07
N ILE A 115 -3.46 4.75 -16.14
CA ILE A 115 -3.88 5.08 -17.53
C ILE A 115 -5.33 4.67 -17.76
N ILE A 116 -5.71 3.44 -17.42
CA ILE A 116 -7.06 2.92 -17.61
C ILE A 116 -8.07 3.76 -16.81
N SER A 117 -7.82 3.96 -15.53
CA SER A 117 -8.71 4.71 -14.63
C SER A 117 -8.86 6.18 -15.06
N CYS A 118 -7.75 6.79 -15.49
CA CYS A 118 -7.74 8.17 -16.02
C CYS A 118 -8.68 8.34 -17.21
N TRP A 119 -8.55 7.48 -18.21
CA TRP A 119 -9.34 7.65 -19.45
C TRP A 119 -10.80 7.26 -19.26
N ILE A 120 -11.13 6.28 -18.42
CA ILE A 120 -12.53 5.99 -18.08
C ILE A 120 -13.16 7.18 -17.36
N ALA A 121 -12.49 7.75 -16.36
CA ALA A 121 -13.00 8.90 -15.62
C ALA A 121 -13.07 10.17 -16.50
N THR A 122 -12.14 10.34 -17.43
CA THR A 122 -12.16 11.43 -18.42
C THR A 122 -13.33 11.28 -19.39
N ALA A 123 -13.61 10.07 -19.87
CA ALA A 123 -14.79 9.81 -20.71
C ALA A 123 -16.09 10.13 -19.94
N MET A 124 -16.17 9.78 -18.66
CA MET A 124 -17.31 10.15 -17.80
C MET A 124 -17.43 11.68 -17.64
N ALA A 125 -16.31 12.39 -17.47
CA ALA A 125 -16.29 13.85 -17.41
C ALA A 125 -16.81 14.48 -18.71
N CYS A 126 -16.37 13.99 -19.87
CA CYS A 126 -16.85 14.43 -21.19
C CYS A 126 -18.34 14.13 -21.36
N PHE A 127 -18.78 12.94 -20.98
CA PHE A 127 -20.20 12.58 -21.01
C PHE A 127 -21.06 13.56 -20.19
N TRP A 128 -20.62 13.91 -19.00
CA TRP A 128 -21.34 14.88 -18.18
C TRP A 128 -21.37 16.28 -18.78
N LEU A 129 -20.26 16.77 -19.33
CA LEU A 129 -20.19 18.05 -20.00
C LEU A 129 -21.14 18.11 -21.19
N VAL A 130 -21.19 17.06 -22.00
CA VAL A 130 -22.13 16.97 -23.15
C VAL A 130 -23.59 16.98 -22.68
N ARG A 131 -23.89 16.24 -21.61
CA ARG A 131 -25.23 16.26 -20.98
C ARG A 131 -25.64 17.65 -20.47
N LYS A 132 -24.67 18.49 -20.11
CA LYS A 132 -24.88 19.90 -19.72
C LYS A 132 -24.87 20.88 -20.89
N GLY A 133 -24.95 20.39 -22.11
CA GLY A 133 -25.03 21.20 -23.31
C GLY A 133 -23.70 21.74 -23.83
N VAL A 134 -22.57 21.27 -23.31
CA VAL A 134 -21.24 21.61 -23.87
C VAL A 134 -21.11 20.93 -25.24
N PRO A 135 -20.92 21.68 -26.35
CA PRO A 135 -20.73 21.05 -27.65
C PRO A 135 -19.47 20.19 -27.69
N ILE A 136 -19.55 19.09 -28.43
CA ILE A 136 -18.39 18.18 -28.60
C ILE A 136 -17.22 18.85 -29.33
N LYS A 137 -17.51 19.79 -30.23
CA LYS A 137 -16.51 20.45 -31.07
C LYS A 137 -15.30 21.04 -30.31
N PRO A 138 -15.43 21.77 -29.19
CA PRO A 138 -14.27 22.25 -28.43
C PRO A 138 -13.62 21.16 -27.54
N LEU A 139 -14.34 20.11 -27.16
CA LEU A 139 -13.79 19.02 -26.33
C LEU A 139 -12.93 18.08 -27.18
N PHE A 140 -13.36 17.73 -28.37
CA PHE A 140 -12.73 16.75 -29.23
C PHE A 140 -11.23 17.01 -29.48
N PRO A 141 -10.82 18.21 -29.95
CA PRO A 141 -9.40 18.48 -30.21
C PRO A 141 -8.55 18.43 -28.95
N VAL A 142 -9.09 18.84 -27.80
CA VAL A 142 -8.36 18.76 -26.52
C VAL A 142 -8.14 17.31 -26.13
N ILE A 143 -9.17 16.49 -26.15
CA ILE A 143 -9.06 15.06 -25.80
C ILE A 143 -8.13 14.33 -26.79
N LEU A 144 -8.29 14.60 -28.08
CA LEU A 144 -7.42 14.01 -29.12
C LEU A 144 -5.96 14.41 -28.91
N SER A 145 -5.68 15.69 -28.62
CA SER A 145 -4.32 16.17 -28.35
C SER A 145 -3.72 15.49 -27.13
N LEU A 146 -4.47 15.30 -26.05
CA LEU A 146 -4.03 14.60 -24.85
C LEU A 146 -3.76 13.11 -25.14
N LEU A 147 -4.61 12.45 -25.93
CA LEU A 147 -4.41 11.05 -26.33
C LEU A 147 -3.17 10.88 -27.21
N VAL A 148 -2.99 11.77 -28.20
CA VAL A 148 -1.79 11.75 -29.07
C VAL A 148 -0.53 12.00 -28.25
N PHE A 149 -0.58 12.96 -27.33
CA PHE A 149 0.55 13.23 -26.42
C PHE A 149 0.85 12.03 -25.52
N GLN A 150 -0.18 11.36 -24.97
CA GLN A 150 -0.03 10.13 -24.19
C GLN A 150 0.65 9.03 -25.02
N ALA A 151 0.16 8.80 -26.25
CA ALA A 151 0.73 7.79 -27.14
C ALA A 151 2.18 8.12 -27.50
N ALA A 152 2.49 9.38 -27.84
CA ALA A 152 3.84 9.82 -28.13
C ALA A 152 4.79 9.63 -26.95
N THR A 153 4.38 10.01 -25.74
CA THR A 153 5.18 9.86 -24.53
C THR A 153 5.41 8.38 -24.16
N LEU A 154 4.42 7.51 -24.36
CA LEU A 154 4.58 6.06 -24.16
C LEU A 154 5.54 5.43 -25.18
N ILE A 155 5.52 5.91 -26.43
CA ILE A 155 6.44 5.43 -27.49
C ILE A 155 7.88 5.89 -27.18
N LEU A 156 8.07 7.14 -26.79
CA LEU A 156 9.38 7.70 -26.46
C LEU A 156 10.00 7.03 -25.21
N HIS A 157 9.17 6.64 -24.25
CA HIS A 157 9.57 5.85 -23.09
C HIS A 157 9.35 4.35 -23.35
N GLY A 158 10.07 3.78 -24.32
CA GLY A 158 9.90 2.41 -24.85
C GLY A 158 9.77 1.28 -23.81
N ASP A 159 10.31 1.47 -22.59
CA ASP A 159 10.12 0.56 -21.45
C ASP A 159 8.65 0.43 -21.02
N ALA A 160 7.86 1.50 -21.13
CA ALA A 160 6.44 1.45 -20.81
C ALA A 160 5.65 0.64 -21.84
N LEU A 161 6.02 0.75 -23.12
CA LEU A 161 5.39 0.03 -24.22
C LEU A 161 5.74 -1.47 -24.17
N SER A 162 7.01 -1.82 -23.92
CA SER A 162 7.47 -3.21 -23.79
C SER A 162 6.78 -3.94 -22.64
N ARG A 163 6.54 -3.25 -21.53
CA ARG A 163 5.79 -3.79 -20.38
C ARG A 163 4.30 -3.99 -20.68
N THR A 164 3.71 -3.10 -21.48
CA THR A 164 2.30 -3.22 -21.90
C THR A 164 2.12 -4.35 -22.92
N ALA A 165 3.08 -4.52 -23.85
CA ALA A 165 3.07 -5.59 -24.85
C ALA A 165 3.35 -6.98 -24.25
N ASN A 166 3.96 -7.04 -23.07
CA ASN A 166 4.29 -8.29 -22.37
C ASN A 166 3.23 -8.73 -21.36
N ILE A 167 2.04 -8.12 -21.40
CA ILE A 167 0.88 -8.58 -20.61
C ILE A 167 0.58 -10.03 -21.01
N GLY A 168 0.67 -10.94 -20.04
CA GLY A 168 0.37 -12.36 -20.26
C GLY A 168 1.47 -13.20 -20.93
N LYS A 169 2.62 -12.60 -21.31
CA LYS A 169 3.77 -13.41 -21.75
C LYS A 169 4.48 -13.96 -20.52
N THR A 170 4.24 -15.22 -20.22
CA THR A 170 5.14 -16.01 -19.37
C THR A 170 6.51 -16.05 -20.00
N ASN A 171 7.56 -15.90 -19.22
CA ASN A 171 8.92 -16.18 -19.68
C ASN A 171 8.97 -17.70 -19.92
N LEU A 172 8.70 -18.10 -21.18
CA LEU A 172 8.51 -19.49 -21.60
C LEU A 172 9.73 -20.39 -21.31
N GLN A 173 10.92 -19.80 -21.13
CA GLN A 173 12.12 -20.56 -20.80
C GLN A 173 12.19 -21.06 -19.36
N ASN A 174 11.55 -20.39 -18.38
CA ASN A 174 11.65 -20.77 -16.97
C ASN A 174 10.31 -21.04 -16.27
N ASN A 175 9.18 -20.99 -16.98
CA ASN A 175 7.83 -21.09 -16.36
C ASN A 175 7.58 -20.13 -15.16
N VAL A 176 8.36 -19.05 -15.08
CA VAL A 176 8.25 -18.03 -14.04
C VAL A 176 7.38 -16.90 -14.58
N PRO A 177 6.30 -16.50 -13.89
CA PRO A 177 5.50 -15.35 -14.30
C PRO A 177 6.40 -14.11 -14.43
N ALA A 178 6.17 -13.29 -15.46
CA ALA A 178 6.91 -12.04 -15.63
C ALA A 178 6.79 -11.21 -14.33
N ALA A 179 7.92 -10.66 -13.87
CA ALA A 179 8.01 -9.93 -12.63
C ALA A 179 6.90 -8.87 -12.53
N GLY A 180 6.08 -8.94 -11.50
CA GLY A 180 4.99 -8.01 -11.19
C GLY A 180 3.58 -8.49 -11.52
N GLU A 181 3.30 -9.10 -12.68
CA GLU A 181 1.95 -9.57 -13.03
C GLU A 181 1.65 -10.96 -12.46
N GLY A 182 2.60 -11.85 -12.56
CA GLY A 182 2.48 -13.18 -11.96
C GLY A 182 2.33 -13.11 -10.46
N LEU A 183 3.01 -12.16 -9.81
CA LEU A 183 2.87 -11.92 -8.37
C LEU A 183 1.46 -11.43 -8.03
N ARG A 184 0.92 -10.45 -8.75
CA ARG A 184 -0.45 -9.94 -8.49
C ARG A 184 -1.51 -11.02 -8.65
N MET A 185 -1.44 -11.82 -9.71
CA MET A 185 -2.37 -12.93 -9.90
C MET A 185 -2.26 -13.97 -8.77
N SER A 186 -1.05 -14.24 -8.30
CA SER A 186 -0.82 -15.12 -7.15
C SER A 186 -1.38 -14.50 -5.86
N CYS A 187 -1.23 -13.19 -5.66
CA CYS A 187 -1.82 -12.46 -4.53
C CYS A 187 -3.36 -12.53 -4.56
N TRP A 188 -3.97 -12.34 -5.73
CA TRP A 188 -5.42 -12.42 -5.89
C TRP A 188 -5.96 -13.82 -5.60
N LYS A 189 -5.32 -14.86 -6.14
CA LYS A 189 -5.68 -16.24 -5.85
C LYS A 189 -5.54 -16.58 -4.37
N ALA A 190 -4.41 -16.20 -3.77
CA ALA A 190 -4.16 -16.42 -2.35
C ALA A 190 -5.16 -15.69 -1.45
N SER A 191 -5.54 -14.44 -1.80
CA SER A 191 -6.55 -13.72 -1.03
C SER A 191 -7.92 -14.40 -1.08
N LEU A 192 -8.30 -14.97 -2.21
CA LEU A 192 -9.54 -15.74 -2.34
C LEU A 192 -9.48 -17.06 -1.56
N GLU A 193 -8.33 -17.75 -1.55
CA GLU A 193 -8.17 -18.97 -0.76
C GLU A 193 -8.22 -18.69 0.76
N LEU A 194 -7.64 -17.58 1.21
CA LEU A 194 -7.76 -17.14 2.60
C LEU A 194 -9.19 -16.75 2.95
N TRP A 195 -9.87 -15.98 2.08
CA TRP A 195 -11.27 -15.60 2.26
C TRP A 195 -12.20 -16.80 2.39
N LYS A 196 -12.03 -17.86 1.58
CA LYS A 196 -12.83 -19.08 1.65
C LYS A 196 -12.78 -19.75 3.03
N LYS A 197 -11.70 -19.57 3.78
CA LYS A 197 -11.59 -20.11 5.15
C LYS A 197 -12.48 -19.37 6.14
N GLU A 198 -12.68 -18.05 5.94
CA GLU A 198 -13.45 -17.18 6.83
C GLU A 198 -14.32 -16.18 6.04
N PRO A 199 -15.36 -16.64 5.33
CA PRO A 199 -16.02 -15.86 4.28
C PRO A 199 -16.84 -14.67 4.80
N LEU A 200 -17.35 -14.72 6.04
CA LEU A 200 -18.22 -13.68 6.58
C LEU A 200 -17.42 -12.50 7.14
N LEU A 201 -16.45 -12.76 8.01
CA LEU A 201 -15.70 -11.72 8.72
C LEU A 201 -14.27 -11.54 8.18
N GLY A 202 -13.83 -12.41 7.27
CA GLY A 202 -12.48 -12.42 6.76
C GLY A 202 -11.45 -12.90 7.78
N VAL A 203 -10.20 -12.99 7.36
CA VAL A 203 -9.10 -13.49 8.21
C VAL A 203 -8.63 -12.51 9.27
N GLY A 204 -9.19 -11.32 9.31
CA GLY A 204 -8.84 -10.24 10.23
C GLY A 204 -8.01 -9.12 9.56
N PRO A 205 -8.09 -7.89 10.13
CA PRO A 205 -7.35 -6.73 9.59
C PRO A 205 -5.86 -6.97 9.62
N ARG A 206 -5.18 -6.68 8.51
CA ARG A 206 -3.74 -6.89 8.31
C ARG A 206 -3.25 -8.34 8.47
N MET A 207 -4.17 -9.31 8.35
CA MET A 207 -3.78 -10.71 8.46
C MET A 207 -3.34 -11.33 7.12
N TYR A 208 -3.53 -10.61 6.00
CA TYR A 208 -3.17 -11.13 4.69
C TYR A 208 -1.67 -11.46 4.58
N ASP A 209 -0.79 -10.54 4.94
CA ASP A 209 0.66 -10.73 4.88
C ASP A 209 1.15 -11.79 5.89
N LEU A 210 0.54 -11.86 7.06
CA LEU A 210 0.88 -12.82 8.10
C LEU A 210 0.45 -14.25 7.73
N ARG A 211 -0.71 -14.38 7.07
CA ARG A 211 -1.28 -15.68 6.67
C ARG A 211 -0.98 -16.05 5.21
N TRP A 212 -0.26 -15.20 4.47
CA TRP A 212 0.19 -15.50 3.10
C TRP A 212 0.83 -16.88 2.98
N HIS A 213 1.66 -17.25 3.93
CA HIS A 213 2.42 -18.49 3.91
C HIS A 213 1.56 -19.75 3.91
N GLU A 214 0.31 -19.68 4.43
CA GLU A 214 -0.62 -20.82 4.43
C GLU A 214 -1.10 -21.19 3.02
N VAL A 215 -1.06 -20.25 2.11
CA VAL A 215 -1.60 -20.36 0.74
C VAL A 215 -0.58 -19.99 -0.33
N GLN A 216 0.66 -19.77 0.08
CA GLN A 216 1.77 -19.36 -0.78
C GLN A 216 1.99 -20.41 -1.89
N PRO A 217 1.93 -20.03 -3.19
CA PRO A 217 2.32 -20.93 -4.25
C PRO A 217 3.82 -21.24 -4.19
N GLU A 218 4.20 -22.47 -4.47
CA GLU A 218 5.60 -22.91 -4.45
C GLU A 218 6.52 -22.05 -5.34
N ARG A 219 5.99 -21.59 -6.49
CA ARG A 219 6.73 -20.77 -7.47
C ARG A 219 6.81 -19.28 -7.10
N VAL A 220 6.30 -18.85 -5.96
CA VAL A 220 6.32 -17.45 -5.52
C VAL A 220 6.97 -17.39 -4.15
N GLN A 221 8.22 -16.93 -4.11
CA GLN A 221 9.00 -16.82 -2.87
C GLN A 221 9.07 -15.37 -2.34
N ASP A 222 8.42 -14.43 -3.02
CA ASP A 222 8.28 -13.07 -2.54
C ASP A 222 7.18 -12.98 -1.46
N LEU A 223 7.36 -12.06 -0.52
CA LEU A 223 6.41 -11.79 0.55
C LEU A 223 5.57 -10.55 0.18
N PRO A 224 4.38 -10.72 -0.41
CA PRO A 224 3.53 -9.59 -0.71
C PRO A 224 2.91 -9.05 0.58
N VAL A 225 3.12 -7.78 0.86
CA VAL A 225 2.53 -7.10 2.01
C VAL A 225 1.04 -6.81 1.78
N ARG A 226 0.59 -6.83 0.51
CA ARG A 226 -0.78 -6.48 0.11
C ARG A 226 -1.25 -7.32 -1.08
N VAL A 227 -2.56 -7.39 -1.25
CA VAL A 227 -3.21 -8.11 -2.36
C VAL A 227 -3.01 -7.40 -3.70
N HIS A 228 -2.70 -6.10 -3.72
CA HIS A 228 -2.68 -5.22 -4.90
C HIS A 228 -4.04 -5.12 -5.60
N ASP A 229 -5.09 -5.15 -4.83
CA ASP A 229 -6.48 -4.94 -5.20
C ASP A 229 -7.24 -4.64 -3.91
N LEU A 230 -7.82 -3.44 -3.79
CA LEU A 230 -8.49 -3.00 -2.57
C LEU A 230 -9.72 -3.88 -2.24
N TRP A 231 -10.46 -4.25 -3.27
CA TRP A 231 -11.72 -5.01 -3.10
C TRP A 231 -11.44 -6.41 -2.57
N LEU A 232 -10.43 -7.07 -3.15
CA LEU A 232 -9.96 -8.37 -2.70
C LEU A 232 -9.26 -8.29 -1.33
N GLN A 233 -8.56 -7.20 -1.04
CA GLN A 233 -7.98 -6.97 0.28
C GLN A 233 -9.06 -6.87 1.35
N VAL A 234 -10.10 -6.05 1.10
CA VAL A 234 -11.25 -5.91 2.01
C VAL A 234 -12.01 -7.22 2.15
N LEU A 235 -12.24 -7.93 1.05
CA LEU A 235 -12.89 -9.23 1.07
C LEU A 235 -12.10 -10.26 1.88
N CYS A 236 -10.80 -10.32 1.69
CA CYS A 236 -9.92 -11.24 2.42
C CYS A 236 -9.88 -10.93 3.93
N GLU A 237 -9.65 -9.67 4.28
CA GLU A 237 -9.38 -9.27 5.67
C GLU A 237 -10.65 -9.01 6.49
N TYR A 238 -11.75 -8.55 5.85
CA TYR A 238 -12.99 -8.16 6.54
C TYR A 238 -14.22 -8.94 6.06
N GLY A 239 -14.05 -9.86 5.11
CA GLY A 239 -15.08 -10.73 4.59
C GLY A 239 -16.19 -10.02 3.82
N ALA A 240 -17.28 -10.74 3.61
CA ALA A 240 -18.47 -10.19 2.98
C ALA A 240 -19.10 -9.03 3.76
N VAL A 241 -19.02 -9.07 5.09
CA VAL A 241 -19.49 -7.99 5.97
C VAL A 241 -18.70 -6.70 5.72
N GLY A 242 -17.38 -6.78 5.61
CA GLY A 242 -16.55 -5.63 5.29
C GLY A 242 -16.88 -4.99 3.93
N LEU A 243 -17.08 -5.81 2.90
CA LEU A 243 -17.52 -5.32 1.59
C LEU A 243 -18.90 -4.66 1.64
N MET A 244 -19.86 -5.24 2.37
CA MET A 244 -21.19 -4.63 2.55
C MET A 244 -21.10 -3.28 3.26
N ILE A 245 -20.28 -3.16 4.31
CA ILE A 245 -20.07 -1.89 5.01
C ILE A 245 -19.44 -0.85 4.07
N LEU A 246 -18.45 -1.24 3.26
CA LEU A 246 -17.83 -0.36 2.28
C LEU A 246 -18.81 0.05 1.16
N ALA A 247 -19.73 -0.82 0.75
CA ALA A 247 -20.74 -0.54 -0.26
C ALA A 247 -21.74 0.55 0.18
N ILE A 248 -22.05 0.67 1.48
CA ILE A 248 -23.02 1.66 2.00
C ILE A 248 -22.66 3.10 1.58
N PRO A 249 -21.47 3.64 1.87
CA PRO A 249 -21.12 5.00 1.45
C PRO A 249 -21.04 5.12 -0.07
N LEU A 250 -20.62 4.09 -0.80
CA LEU A 250 -20.56 4.10 -2.26
C LEU A 250 -21.97 4.20 -2.86
N ILE A 251 -22.92 3.42 -2.38
CA ILE A 251 -24.33 3.47 -2.80
C ILE A 251 -24.94 4.83 -2.44
N ALA A 252 -24.68 5.33 -1.23
CA ALA A 252 -25.19 6.63 -0.79
C ALA A 252 -24.68 7.77 -1.68
N ILE A 253 -23.43 7.70 -2.12
CA ILE A 253 -22.84 8.64 -3.07
C ILE A 253 -23.42 8.45 -4.47
N GLY A 254 -23.51 7.22 -4.97
CA GLY A 254 -24.12 6.92 -6.27
C GLY A 254 -25.53 7.50 -6.38
N ARG A 255 -26.33 7.35 -5.33
CA ARG A 255 -27.69 7.96 -5.28
C ARG A 255 -27.68 9.49 -5.32
N ARG A 256 -26.63 10.16 -4.88
CA ARG A 256 -26.47 11.62 -4.94
C ARG A 256 -25.97 12.12 -6.28
N LEU A 257 -25.36 11.26 -7.06
CA LEU A 257 -24.88 11.56 -8.41
C LEU A 257 -25.97 11.38 -9.46
N VAL A 258 -27.09 10.72 -9.11
CA VAL A 258 -28.27 10.66 -9.99
C VAL A 258 -28.88 12.07 -10.09
N PRO A 259 -28.99 12.63 -11.29
CA PRO A 259 -29.50 14.00 -11.51
C PRO A 259 -30.90 14.16 -10.94
N ARG A 260 -31.10 15.14 -10.06
CA ARG A 260 -32.39 15.57 -9.55
C ARG A 260 -32.62 17.04 -9.88
N GLY A 261 -32.83 17.33 -11.15
CA GLY A 261 -33.11 18.72 -11.64
C GLY A 261 -31.85 19.49 -12.09
N ASP A 262 -32.06 20.78 -12.49
CA ASP A 262 -31.07 21.60 -13.19
C ASP A 262 -29.89 22.14 -12.36
N THR A 263 -29.85 21.86 -11.05
CA THR A 263 -28.88 22.45 -10.13
C THR A 263 -27.61 21.56 -9.91
N GLU A 264 -27.15 20.88 -10.94
CA GLU A 264 -25.89 20.12 -10.80
C GLU A 264 -24.72 21.09 -10.73
N ASP A 265 -24.08 21.03 -9.59
CA ASP A 265 -22.87 21.75 -9.25
C ASP A 265 -21.66 21.06 -9.89
N TRP A 266 -20.86 21.80 -10.64
CA TRP A 266 -19.65 21.31 -11.29
C TRP A 266 -18.67 20.68 -10.31
N THR A 267 -18.64 21.15 -9.05
CA THR A 267 -17.75 20.61 -8.03
C THR A 267 -18.08 19.16 -7.69
N ARG A 268 -19.36 18.80 -7.64
CA ARG A 268 -19.79 17.41 -7.45
C ARG A 268 -19.47 16.53 -8.64
N ALA A 269 -19.71 17.02 -9.86
CA ALA A 269 -19.37 16.29 -11.06
C ALA A 269 -17.86 16.00 -11.14
N ALA A 270 -17.03 17.01 -10.89
CA ALA A 270 -15.59 16.88 -10.86
C ALA A 270 -15.13 15.89 -9.77
N ALA A 271 -15.65 16.05 -8.54
CA ALA A 271 -15.32 15.15 -7.43
C ALA A 271 -15.72 13.70 -7.73
N ALA A 272 -16.87 13.48 -8.38
CA ALA A 272 -17.32 12.15 -8.75
C ALA A 272 -16.41 11.50 -9.81
N CYS A 273 -15.97 12.26 -10.82
CA CYS A 273 -15.03 11.73 -11.81
C CYS A 273 -13.68 11.42 -11.19
N GLY A 274 -13.16 12.29 -10.31
CA GLY A 274 -11.92 12.03 -9.58
C GLY A 274 -12.03 10.81 -8.66
N LEU A 275 -13.15 10.67 -7.95
CA LEU A 275 -13.41 9.49 -7.12
C LEU A 275 -13.51 8.21 -7.96
N MET A 276 -14.18 8.25 -9.10
CA MET A 276 -14.27 7.13 -10.03
C MET A 276 -12.89 6.71 -10.53
N ALA A 277 -12.03 7.67 -10.90
CA ALA A 277 -10.66 7.38 -11.30
C ALA A 277 -9.92 6.60 -10.19
N SER A 278 -10.03 7.07 -8.94
CA SER A 278 -9.39 6.42 -7.80
C SER A 278 -9.97 5.02 -7.54
N LEU A 279 -11.29 4.86 -7.49
CA LEU A 279 -11.94 3.55 -7.25
C LEU A 279 -11.57 2.51 -8.31
N ILE A 280 -11.46 2.93 -9.59
CA ILE A 280 -11.01 2.04 -10.67
C ILE A 280 -9.53 1.71 -10.50
N HIS A 281 -8.69 2.68 -10.10
CA HIS A 281 -7.28 2.44 -9.87
C HIS A 281 -7.05 1.40 -8.77
N GLU A 282 -7.84 1.44 -7.70
CA GLU A 282 -7.77 0.52 -6.57
C GLU A 282 -8.16 -0.93 -6.91
N THR A 283 -8.70 -1.20 -8.08
CA THR A 283 -8.83 -2.59 -8.60
C THR A 283 -7.50 -3.16 -9.11
N PHE A 284 -6.47 -2.32 -9.23
CA PHE A 284 -5.16 -2.71 -9.73
C PHE A 284 -4.02 -2.40 -8.75
N ASP A 285 -4.32 -1.74 -7.61
CA ASP A 285 -3.33 -1.35 -6.61
C ASP A 285 -3.94 -1.20 -5.20
N TYR A 286 -3.20 -0.61 -4.26
CA TYR A 286 -3.58 -0.38 -2.85
C TYR A 286 -3.11 1.00 -2.36
N SER A 287 -3.30 2.04 -3.16
CA SER A 287 -2.71 3.36 -2.94
C SER A 287 -3.32 4.14 -1.76
N TYR A 288 -4.47 3.74 -1.22
CA TYR A 288 -5.09 4.39 -0.05
C TYR A 288 -4.25 4.29 1.24
N TYR A 289 -3.24 3.43 1.27
CA TYR A 289 -2.22 3.44 2.33
C TYR A 289 -1.26 4.62 2.24
N CYS A 290 -1.21 5.33 1.12
CA CYS A 290 -0.56 6.62 1.00
C CYS A 290 -1.46 7.71 1.61
N PRO A 291 -1.06 8.37 2.71
CA PRO A 291 -1.92 9.34 3.40
C PRO A 291 -2.42 10.47 2.49
N LEU A 292 -1.61 10.89 1.52
CA LEU A 292 -1.98 11.94 0.58
C LEU A 292 -3.15 11.53 -0.31
N ILE A 293 -3.12 10.30 -0.84
CA ILE A 293 -4.20 9.78 -1.71
C ILE A 293 -5.44 9.49 -0.87
N GLY A 294 -5.29 8.78 0.25
CA GLY A 294 -6.41 8.47 1.14
C GLY A 294 -7.14 9.72 1.63
N PHE A 295 -6.39 10.76 2.03
CA PHE A 295 -6.98 12.05 2.40
C PHE A 295 -7.67 12.74 1.22
N GLY A 296 -7.05 12.74 0.03
CA GLY A 296 -7.65 13.27 -1.20
C GLY A 296 -8.99 12.61 -1.51
N VAL A 297 -9.07 11.29 -1.39
CA VAL A 297 -10.31 10.51 -1.59
C VAL A 297 -11.37 10.90 -0.56
N ILE A 298 -11.03 11.03 0.72
CA ILE A 298 -11.95 11.51 1.76
C ILE A 298 -12.48 12.90 1.41
N CYS A 299 -11.64 13.79 0.91
CA CYS A 299 -12.03 15.13 0.44
C CYS A 299 -13.03 15.05 -0.71
N LEU A 300 -12.79 14.19 -1.72
CA LEU A 300 -13.73 13.98 -2.84
C LEU A 300 -15.09 13.46 -2.35
N PHE A 301 -15.08 12.46 -1.45
CA PHE A 301 -16.30 11.99 -0.79
C PHE A 301 -17.04 13.12 -0.08
N THR A 302 -16.33 13.97 0.64
CA THR A 302 -16.92 15.10 1.38
C THR A 302 -17.55 16.11 0.46
N VAL A 303 -16.90 16.45 -0.67
CA VAL A 303 -17.46 17.37 -1.69
C VAL A 303 -18.77 16.82 -2.26
N ILE A 304 -18.84 15.52 -2.57
CA ILE A 304 -20.05 14.89 -3.11
C ILE A 304 -21.13 14.80 -2.03
N ALA A 305 -20.78 14.47 -0.80
CA ALA A 305 -21.70 14.29 0.31
C ALA A 305 -22.26 15.60 0.87
N ALA A 306 -21.62 16.74 0.61
CA ALA A 306 -22.05 18.04 1.12
C ALA A 306 -23.49 18.36 0.69
N ARG A 307 -24.31 18.79 1.68
CA ARG A 307 -25.71 19.23 1.46
C ARG A 307 -25.74 20.77 1.33
N PRO A 308 -26.77 21.33 0.65
CA PRO A 308 -27.00 22.77 0.71
C PRO A 308 -27.22 23.22 2.15
N PRO A 309 -26.95 24.49 2.47
CA PRO A 309 -27.10 25.01 3.83
C PRO A 309 -28.53 24.79 4.33
N GLY A 310 -28.63 23.97 5.32
CA GLY A 310 -29.85 23.67 6.06
C GLY A 310 -29.50 23.58 7.54
N ARG A 311 -30.46 23.62 8.43
CA ARG A 311 -30.19 23.47 9.85
C ARG A 311 -29.44 22.16 10.10
N SER A 312 -28.17 22.25 10.50
CA SER A 312 -27.39 21.11 10.96
C SER A 312 -28.08 20.57 12.22
N GLN A 313 -28.47 19.31 12.22
CA GLN A 313 -29.04 18.64 13.39
C GLN A 313 -27.97 18.30 14.44
N VAL A 314 -26.70 18.41 14.08
CA VAL A 314 -25.57 18.11 14.99
C VAL A 314 -25.03 19.42 15.55
N PRO A 315 -25.07 19.64 16.86
CA PRO A 315 -24.50 20.82 17.48
C PRO A 315 -23.02 20.97 17.12
N PRO A 316 -22.54 22.20 16.78
CA PRO A 316 -21.13 22.44 16.42
C PRO A 316 -20.15 21.95 17.48
N ILE A 317 -20.52 22.04 18.75
CA ILE A 317 -19.68 21.58 19.87
C ILE A 317 -19.39 20.08 19.80
N LEU A 318 -20.35 19.24 19.39
CA LEU A 318 -20.13 17.80 19.27
C LEU A 318 -19.16 17.48 18.13
N ILE A 319 -19.18 18.24 17.04
CA ILE A 319 -18.23 18.12 15.94
C ILE A 319 -16.83 18.52 16.43
N GLN A 320 -16.71 19.64 17.14
CA GLN A 320 -15.43 20.12 17.69
C GLN A 320 -14.85 19.12 18.69
N VAL A 321 -15.68 18.58 19.60
CA VAL A 321 -15.26 17.54 20.55
C VAL A 321 -14.83 16.27 19.82
N GLY A 322 -15.56 15.83 18.81
CA GLY A 322 -15.19 14.67 18.00
C GLY A 322 -13.86 14.86 17.26
N LEU A 323 -13.63 16.03 16.68
CA LEU A 323 -12.36 16.37 16.01
C LEU A 323 -11.21 16.48 17.02
N ALA A 324 -11.43 17.07 18.18
CA ALA A 324 -10.43 17.16 19.24
C ALA A 324 -10.07 15.77 19.80
N ALA A 325 -11.06 14.89 19.99
CA ALA A 325 -10.82 13.51 20.40
C ALA A 325 -10.02 12.73 19.35
N LEU A 326 -10.38 12.86 18.08
CA LEU A 326 -9.64 12.23 16.97
C LEU A 326 -8.20 12.75 16.90
N ALA A 327 -8.00 14.07 17.02
CA ALA A 327 -6.65 14.67 17.05
C ALA A 327 -5.85 14.14 18.27
N GLY A 328 -6.48 14.02 19.44
CA GLY A 328 -5.86 13.45 20.64
C GLY A 328 -5.41 11.99 20.43
N VAL A 329 -6.25 11.17 19.79
CA VAL A 329 -5.92 9.78 19.44
C VAL A 329 -4.73 9.74 18.47
N ILE A 330 -4.75 10.55 17.39
CA ILE A 330 -3.65 10.61 16.41
C ILE A 330 -2.33 11.04 17.08
N LEU A 331 -2.38 12.05 17.94
CA LEU A 331 -1.20 12.53 18.66
C LEU A 331 -0.65 11.46 19.62
N LEU A 332 -1.52 10.75 20.34
CA LEU A 332 -1.13 9.67 21.23
C LEU A 332 -0.45 8.52 20.50
N PHE A 333 -1.05 8.06 19.39
CA PHE A 333 -0.45 7.00 18.55
C PHE A 333 0.85 7.49 17.91
N GLY A 334 0.89 8.71 17.40
CA GLY A 334 2.09 9.32 16.86
C GLY A 334 3.23 9.40 17.88
N ALA A 335 2.94 9.84 19.11
CA ALA A 335 3.93 9.90 20.18
C ALA A 335 4.46 8.51 20.56
N ARG A 336 3.57 7.50 20.65
CA ARG A 336 3.97 6.11 20.90
C ARG A 336 4.89 5.57 19.82
N THR A 337 4.52 5.75 18.55
CA THR A 337 5.32 5.29 17.41
C THR A 337 6.69 5.98 17.36
N LEU A 338 6.74 7.30 17.58
CA LEU A 338 7.98 8.06 17.64
C LEU A 338 8.87 7.65 18.82
N GLY A 339 8.25 7.35 19.98
CA GLY A 339 8.97 6.84 21.17
C GLY A 339 9.61 5.49 20.89
N MET A 340 8.87 4.56 20.32
CA MET A 340 9.35 3.25 19.89
C MET A 340 10.49 3.37 18.87
N ASP A 341 10.30 4.11 17.79
CA ASP A 341 11.28 4.29 16.72
C ASP A 341 12.60 4.94 17.22
N ARG A 342 12.51 5.88 18.18
CA ARG A 342 13.71 6.41 18.83
C ARG A 342 14.49 5.36 19.59
N CYS A 343 13.78 4.49 20.32
CA CYS A 343 14.41 3.39 21.06
C CYS A 343 15.03 2.36 20.12
N GLU A 344 14.35 1.98 19.04
CA GLU A 344 14.88 1.08 18.02
C GLU A 344 16.12 1.66 17.31
N ARG A 345 16.09 2.94 16.94
CA ARG A 345 17.28 3.59 16.36
C ARG A 345 18.47 3.60 17.31
N ARG A 346 18.23 3.82 18.61
CA ARG A 346 19.29 3.71 19.61
C ARG A 346 19.82 2.29 19.68
N ALA A 347 18.93 1.29 19.70
CA ALA A 347 19.34 -0.12 19.71
C ALA A 347 20.23 -0.48 18.51
N ARG A 348 19.87 -0.05 17.30
CA ARG A 348 20.66 -0.27 16.07
C ARG A 348 22.03 0.44 16.11
N ALA A 349 22.14 1.55 16.83
CA ALA A 349 23.40 2.28 16.99
C ALA A 349 24.30 1.72 18.10
N CYS A 350 23.78 0.85 18.98
CA CYS A 350 24.56 0.26 20.07
C CYS A 350 25.48 -0.84 19.54
N LYS A 351 26.73 -0.81 19.99
CA LYS A 351 27.71 -1.91 19.79
C LYS A 351 27.67 -2.93 20.92
N ASP A 352 27.24 -2.53 22.10
CA ASP A 352 27.09 -3.37 23.28
C ASP A 352 25.70 -4.02 23.32
N MET A 353 25.67 -5.35 23.46
CA MET A 353 24.43 -6.13 23.44
C MET A 353 23.52 -5.86 24.63
N GLY A 354 24.08 -5.50 25.79
CA GLY A 354 23.30 -5.13 26.97
C GLY A 354 22.57 -3.80 26.79
N GLN A 355 23.25 -2.81 26.18
CA GLN A 355 22.65 -1.52 25.87
C GLN A 355 21.59 -1.66 24.75
N MET A 356 21.83 -2.54 23.77
CA MET A 356 20.86 -2.85 22.72
C MET A 356 19.59 -3.47 23.33
N GLU A 357 19.72 -4.49 24.18
CA GLU A 357 18.58 -5.09 24.88
C GLU A 357 17.81 -4.07 25.73
N ALA A 358 18.52 -3.24 26.50
CA ALA A 358 17.90 -2.20 27.32
C ALA A 358 17.10 -1.19 26.46
N SER A 359 17.62 -0.83 25.29
CA SER A 359 16.95 0.08 24.34
C SER A 359 15.69 -0.55 23.75
N ILE A 360 15.73 -1.83 23.38
CA ILE A 360 14.54 -2.56 22.87
C ILE A 360 13.53 -2.77 24.00
N LYS A 361 13.98 -3.08 25.21
CA LYS A 361 13.11 -3.14 26.39
C LYS A 361 12.43 -1.81 26.69
N ALA A 362 13.09 -0.69 26.43
CA ALA A 362 12.46 0.62 26.50
C ALA A 362 11.42 0.82 25.37
N ALA A 363 11.66 0.29 24.15
CA ALA A 363 10.69 0.32 23.06
C ALA A 363 9.41 -0.45 23.42
N SER A 364 9.51 -1.61 24.12
CA SER A 364 8.34 -2.39 24.52
C SER A 364 7.42 -1.66 25.52
N ARG A 365 7.92 -0.67 26.26
CA ARG A 365 7.08 0.18 27.12
C ARG A 365 6.19 1.13 26.34
N TRP A 366 6.66 1.56 25.15
CA TRP A 366 5.86 2.41 24.25
C TRP A 366 4.80 1.61 23.50
N MET A 367 5.14 0.37 23.11
CA MET A 367 4.27 -0.53 22.33
C MET A 367 4.25 -1.93 22.96
N PRO A 368 3.60 -2.12 24.11
CA PRO A 368 3.63 -3.39 24.87
C PRO A 368 2.93 -4.54 24.15
N GLN A 369 2.03 -4.24 23.20
CA GLN A 369 1.30 -5.22 22.39
C GLN A 369 1.91 -5.35 20.98
N SER A 370 3.21 -5.14 20.81
CA SER A 370 3.91 -5.36 19.55
C SER A 370 4.69 -6.66 19.60
N ASP A 371 4.23 -7.66 18.84
CA ASP A 371 4.92 -8.92 18.63
C ASP A 371 6.32 -8.70 18.03
N ALA A 372 6.46 -7.75 17.10
CA ALA A 372 7.73 -7.40 16.48
C ALA A 372 8.75 -6.86 17.50
N VAL A 373 8.33 -6.03 18.45
CA VAL A 373 9.21 -5.51 19.50
C VAL A 373 9.62 -6.63 20.47
N LEU A 374 8.67 -7.51 20.83
CA LEU A 374 8.98 -8.67 21.67
C LEU A 374 9.94 -9.65 20.97
N LEU A 375 9.74 -9.91 19.69
CA LEU A 375 10.65 -10.71 18.88
C LEU A 375 12.07 -10.11 18.89
N GLN A 376 12.21 -8.81 18.65
CA GLN A 376 13.51 -8.14 18.70
C GLN A 376 14.14 -8.18 20.11
N LEU A 377 13.33 -8.05 21.17
CA LEU A 377 13.81 -8.17 22.54
C LEU A 377 14.38 -9.57 22.81
N GLY A 378 13.65 -10.61 22.40
CA GLY A 378 14.12 -12.00 22.55
C GLY A 378 15.41 -12.24 21.76
N LYS A 379 15.50 -11.76 20.50
CA LYS A 379 16.71 -11.86 19.67
C LYS A 379 17.91 -11.15 20.31
N ALA A 380 17.73 -9.95 20.85
CA ALA A 380 18.79 -9.19 21.51
C ALA A 380 19.29 -9.90 22.78
N ARG A 381 18.37 -10.50 23.56
CA ARG A 381 18.76 -11.33 24.72
C ARG A 381 19.54 -12.56 24.32
N LEU A 382 19.04 -13.33 23.35
CA LEU A 382 19.76 -14.52 22.86
C LEU A 382 21.17 -14.18 22.37
N ALA A 383 21.32 -13.07 21.64
CA ALA A 383 22.62 -12.61 21.18
C ALA A 383 23.57 -12.27 22.34
N ARG A 384 23.07 -11.61 23.41
CA ARG A 384 23.83 -11.34 24.60
C ARG A 384 24.20 -12.63 25.35
N GLU A 385 23.24 -13.52 25.54
CA GLU A 385 23.44 -14.78 26.28
C GLU A 385 24.32 -15.74 25.51
N ALA A 386 24.36 -15.70 24.19
CA ALA A 386 25.29 -16.49 23.39
C ALA A 386 26.75 -16.18 23.72
N ALA A 387 27.07 -14.97 24.17
CA ALA A 387 28.40 -14.59 24.64
C ALA A 387 28.70 -15.01 26.10
N MET A 388 27.70 -15.54 26.83
CA MET A 388 27.85 -15.97 28.21
C MET A 388 28.20 -17.46 28.29
N PRO A 389 28.85 -17.91 29.38
CA PRO A 389 29.02 -19.37 29.68
C PRO A 389 27.64 -20.05 29.71
N PRO A 390 27.56 -21.34 29.32
CA PRO A 390 26.28 -22.07 29.28
C PRO A 390 25.50 -22.05 30.62
N SER A 391 26.19 -22.02 31.74
CA SER A 391 25.57 -21.93 33.07
C SER A 391 24.91 -20.59 33.39
N GLY A 392 25.19 -19.55 32.64
CA GLY A 392 24.59 -18.21 32.83
C GLY A 392 23.41 -17.93 31.93
N ARG A 393 23.02 -18.87 31.05
CA ARG A 393 21.93 -18.67 30.08
C ARG A 393 20.57 -18.97 30.68
N ASN A 394 19.60 -18.09 30.46
CA ASN A 394 18.21 -18.23 30.96
C ASN A 394 17.24 -18.59 29.86
N TRP A 395 17.33 -19.77 29.32
CA TRP A 395 16.45 -20.27 28.25
C TRP A 395 14.96 -20.22 28.56
N THR A 396 14.58 -20.33 29.85
CA THR A 396 13.18 -20.28 30.25
C THR A 396 12.59 -18.87 30.05
N GLU A 397 13.35 -17.84 30.39
CA GLU A 397 12.91 -16.44 30.19
C GLU A 397 12.87 -16.08 28.72
N ASP A 398 13.80 -16.57 27.90
CA ASP A 398 13.79 -16.37 26.46
C ASP A 398 12.57 -17.02 25.81
N ALA A 399 12.30 -18.28 26.19
CA ALA A 399 11.09 -18.97 25.73
C ALA A 399 9.82 -18.22 26.10
N ARG A 400 9.76 -17.62 27.31
CA ARG A 400 8.63 -16.81 27.75
C ARG A 400 8.41 -15.59 26.87
N ILE A 401 9.47 -14.87 26.48
CA ILE A 401 9.38 -13.69 25.61
C ILE A 401 8.87 -14.07 24.22
N PHE A 402 9.41 -15.14 23.63
CA PHE A 402 8.96 -15.62 22.33
C PHE A 402 7.54 -16.18 22.37
N GLN A 403 7.13 -16.83 23.47
CA GLN A 403 5.76 -17.26 23.66
C GLN A 403 4.81 -16.04 23.71
N GLN A 404 5.16 -14.98 24.45
CA GLN A 404 4.37 -13.74 24.47
C GLN A 404 4.27 -13.09 23.08
N ALA A 405 5.33 -13.13 22.28
CA ALA A 405 5.27 -12.67 20.90
C ALA A 405 4.30 -13.51 20.04
N LEU A 406 4.28 -14.83 20.24
CA LEU A 406 3.36 -15.75 19.58
C LEU A 406 1.89 -15.59 20.06
N ASP A 407 1.68 -15.29 21.34
CA ASP A 407 0.35 -15.01 21.87
C ASP A 407 -0.27 -13.77 21.20
N LEU A 408 0.56 -12.79 20.81
CA LEU A 408 0.14 -11.61 20.04
C LEU A 408 0.04 -11.90 18.53
N ASN A 409 0.91 -12.74 17.99
CA ASN A 409 0.95 -13.09 16.58
C ASN A 409 1.27 -14.58 16.38
N PRO A 410 0.25 -15.45 16.39
CA PRO A 410 0.43 -16.90 16.22
C PRO A 410 1.06 -17.33 14.89
N TYR A 411 1.05 -16.43 13.89
CA TYR A 411 1.56 -16.68 12.54
C TYR A 411 3.03 -16.25 12.35
N SER A 412 3.69 -15.74 13.39
CA SER A 412 5.10 -15.35 13.32
C SER A 412 6.01 -16.57 13.23
N MET A 413 6.53 -16.85 12.03
CA MET A 413 7.51 -17.93 11.81
C MET A 413 8.79 -17.74 12.64
N GLU A 414 9.29 -16.51 12.71
CA GLU A 414 10.51 -16.21 13.46
C GLU A 414 10.32 -16.40 14.96
N SER A 415 9.23 -15.91 15.54
CA SER A 415 8.94 -16.09 16.96
C SER A 415 8.81 -17.57 17.31
N ARG A 416 8.20 -18.36 16.44
CA ARG A 416 8.05 -19.81 16.62
C ARG A 416 9.41 -20.54 16.53
N TYR A 417 10.24 -20.15 15.59
CA TYR A 417 11.60 -20.68 15.45
C TYR A 417 12.46 -20.38 16.68
N PHE A 418 12.48 -19.13 17.15
CA PHE A 418 13.26 -18.75 18.33
C PHE A 418 12.69 -19.34 19.61
N LEU A 419 11.38 -19.54 19.71
CA LEU A 419 10.78 -20.32 20.79
C LEU A 419 11.30 -21.76 20.79
N ALA A 420 11.31 -22.41 19.61
CA ALA A 420 11.85 -23.76 19.49
C ALA A 420 13.31 -23.85 19.92
N LEU A 421 14.15 -22.91 19.50
CA LEU A 421 15.56 -22.83 19.93
C LEU A 421 15.71 -22.67 21.45
N SER A 422 14.86 -21.81 22.04
CA SER A 422 14.90 -21.56 23.50
C SER A 422 14.36 -22.73 24.32
N LEU A 423 13.48 -23.55 23.76
CA LEU A 423 12.96 -24.76 24.41
C LEU A 423 13.90 -25.95 24.29
N ALA A 424 14.70 -26.04 23.23
CA ALA A 424 15.52 -27.22 22.91
C ALA A 424 16.46 -27.70 24.05
N PRO A 425 17.14 -26.79 24.79
CA PRO A 425 18.00 -27.20 25.90
C PRO A 425 17.24 -27.87 27.06
N ASN A 426 16.00 -27.50 27.31
CA ASN A 426 15.20 -27.99 28.43
C ASN A 426 14.21 -29.09 28.01
N SER A 427 13.72 -29.07 26.79
CA SER A 427 12.76 -30.05 26.25
C SER A 427 12.80 -30.11 24.73
N LEU A 428 13.59 -31.03 24.20
CA LEU A 428 13.68 -31.28 22.77
C LEU A 428 12.31 -31.64 22.17
N HIS A 429 11.47 -32.36 22.92
CA HIS A 429 10.13 -32.73 22.47
C HIS A 429 9.24 -31.47 22.22
N ALA A 430 9.24 -30.53 23.18
CA ALA A 430 8.51 -29.27 23.05
C ALA A 430 9.05 -28.43 21.88
N ALA A 431 10.35 -28.35 21.70
CA ALA A 431 11.01 -27.67 20.61
C ALA A 431 10.61 -28.25 19.24
N LEU A 432 10.69 -29.58 19.09
CA LEU A 432 10.28 -30.26 17.84
C LEU A 432 8.80 -30.07 17.52
N LYS A 433 7.92 -29.97 18.53
CA LYS A 433 6.52 -29.63 18.32
C LYS A 433 6.39 -28.27 17.65
N GLN A 434 7.10 -27.24 18.11
CA GLN A 434 7.07 -25.90 17.51
C GLN A 434 7.59 -25.88 16.08
N VAL A 435 8.66 -26.66 15.79
CA VAL A 435 9.20 -26.75 14.43
C VAL A 435 8.21 -27.45 13.48
N LYS A 436 7.55 -28.53 13.91
CA LYS A 436 6.51 -29.19 13.10
C LYS A 436 5.33 -28.27 12.81
N GLU A 437 4.92 -27.45 13.78
CA GLU A 437 3.89 -26.43 13.55
C GLU A 437 4.38 -25.38 12.54
N LEU A 438 5.62 -24.91 12.63
CA LEU A 438 6.25 -24.02 11.66
C LEU A 438 6.23 -24.61 10.24
N GLU A 439 6.62 -25.86 10.09
CA GLU A 439 6.65 -26.59 8.82
C GLU A 439 5.24 -26.71 8.19
N SER A 440 4.23 -26.97 9.03
CA SER A 440 2.83 -27.08 8.58
C SER A 440 2.22 -25.75 8.17
N MET A 441 2.65 -24.65 8.79
CA MET A 441 2.13 -23.30 8.51
C MET A 441 2.58 -22.75 7.15
N ALA A 442 3.77 -23.13 6.68
CA ALA A 442 4.38 -22.50 5.52
C ALA A 442 5.10 -23.52 4.59
N PRO A 443 4.42 -24.58 4.12
CA PRO A 443 5.07 -25.73 3.47
C PRO A 443 5.84 -25.35 2.19
N ASN A 444 5.48 -24.26 1.54
CA ASN A 444 6.08 -23.78 0.29
C ASN A 444 6.99 -22.55 0.48
N SER A 445 7.36 -22.22 1.70
CA SER A 445 8.22 -21.05 1.99
C SER A 445 9.70 -21.43 2.06
N ALA A 446 10.54 -20.82 1.24
CA ALA A 446 11.99 -20.95 1.33
C ALA A 446 12.52 -20.45 2.69
N LYS A 447 11.89 -19.40 3.24
CA LYS A 447 12.24 -18.88 4.58
C LYS A 447 11.99 -19.95 5.65
N MET A 448 10.84 -20.61 5.62
CA MET A 448 10.51 -21.68 6.55
C MET A 448 11.51 -22.84 6.42
N ALA A 449 11.80 -23.26 5.17
CA ALA A 449 12.77 -24.34 4.94
C ALA A 449 14.16 -23.98 5.48
N GLY A 450 14.58 -22.71 5.37
CA GLY A 450 15.82 -22.21 5.96
C GLY A 450 15.81 -22.27 7.50
N LEU A 451 14.73 -21.82 8.14
CA LEU A 451 14.60 -21.89 9.59
C LEU A 451 14.60 -23.34 10.12
N SER A 452 13.94 -24.26 9.41
CA SER A 452 13.97 -25.69 9.75
C SER A 452 15.38 -26.29 9.57
N PHE A 453 16.08 -25.94 8.48
CA PHE A 453 17.48 -26.34 8.28
C PHE A 453 18.38 -25.88 9.43
N GLU A 454 18.29 -24.60 9.83
CA GLU A 454 19.08 -24.05 10.92
C GLU A 454 18.77 -24.74 12.23
N PHE A 455 17.49 -24.99 12.55
CA PHE A 455 17.10 -25.68 13.77
C PHE A 455 17.64 -27.10 13.83
N TYR A 456 17.42 -27.93 12.79
CA TYR A 456 17.89 -29.31 12.78
C TYR A 456 19.42 -29.40 12.77
N SER A 457 20.11 -28.42 12.19
CA SER A 457 21.57 -28.30 12.27
C SER A 457 22.03 -28.03 13.71
N ALA A 458 21.34 -27.09 14.38
CA ALA A 458 21.69 -26.72 15.78
C ALA A 458 21.50 -27.87 16.78
N ILE A 459 20.55 -28.78 16.56
CA ILE A 459 20.31 -29.95 17.41
C ILE A 459 21.07 -31.21 16.93
N GLY A 460 21.96 -31.10 15.94
CA GLY A 460 22.79 -32.19 15.44
C GLY A 460 22.10 -33.23 14.57
N GLN A 461 20.88 -32.97 14.09
CA GLN A 461 20.14 -33.86 13.17
C GLN A 461 20.54 -33.64 11.70
N SER A 462 21.78 -33.93 11.34
CA SER A 462 22.38 -33.61 10.03
C SER A 462 21.60 -34.16 8.84
N ASN A 463 21.03 -35.35 8.88
CA ASN A 463 20.24 -35.93 7.78
C ASN A 463 18.93 -35.15 7.54
N THR A 464 18.25 -34.74 8.59
CA THR A 464 17.03 -33.94 8.50
C THR A 464 17.36 -32.51 8.01
N ALA A 465 18.44 -31.93 8.54
CA ALA A 465 18.93 -30.64 8.09
C ALA A 465 19.27 -30.64 6.60
N ALA A 466 19.96 -31.66 6.09
CA ALA A 466 20.30 -31.78 4.68
C ALA A 466 19.03 -31.78 3.77
N LYS A 467 17.98 -32.49 4.17
CA LYS A 467 16.69 -32.49 3.44
C LYS A 467 16.09 -31.08 3.35
N TRP A 468 16.07 -30.33 4.45
CA TRP A 468 15.54 -28.97 4.48
C TRP A 468 16.41 -27.99 3.70
N ASN A 469 17.74 -28.15 3.70
CA ASN A 469 18.64 -27.37 2.86
C ASN A 469 18.38 -27.60 1.37
N GLN A 470 18.18 -28.86 0.98
CA GLN A 470 17.78 -29.19 -0.41
C GLN A 470 16.44 -28.52 -0.77
N ARG A 471 15.43 -28.65 0.11
CA ARG A 471 14.11 -28.02 -0.12
C ARG A 471 14.21 -26.51 -0.23
N MET A 472 14.97 -25.85 0.64
CA MET A 472 15.23 -24.41 0.57
C MET A 472 15.85 -24.02 -0.78
N THR A 473 16.86 -24.77 -1.23
CA THR A 473 17.56 -24.52 -2.50
C THR A 473 16.62 -24.69 -3.70
N GLU A 474 15.74 -25.69 -3.67
CA GLU A 474 14.71 -25.90 -4.70
C GLU A 474 13.74 -24.71 -4.78
N LEU A 475 13.24 -24.24 -3.64
CA LEU A 475 12.30 -23.12 -3.56
C LEU A 475 12.93 -21.79 -3.97
N LEU A 476 14.20 -21.56 -3.62
CA LEU A 476 14.93 -20.33 -4.00
C LEU A 476 15.13 -20.17 -5.50
N LYS A 477 15.06 -21.25 -6.30
CA LYS A 477 15.05 -21.15 -7.77
C LYS A 477 13.89 -20.32 -8.32
N TYR A 478 12.81 -20.23 -7.56
CA TYR A 478 11.62 -19.47 -7.94
C TYR A 478 11.60 -18.03 -7.39
N LYS A 479 12.64 -17.57 -6.71
CA LYS A 479 12.76 -16.19 -6.27
C LYS A 479 13.01 -15.31 -7.51
N LEU A 480 12.09 -14.41 -7.79
CA LEU A 480 12.19 -13.46 -8.90
C LEU A 480 13.44 -12.60 -8.74
N GLY A 481 14.32 -12.69 -9.72
CA GLY A 481 15.70 -12.27 -9.69
C GLY A 481 15.99 -10.87 -9.13
N GLY A 482 17.07 -10.81 -8.37
CA GLY A 482 17.83 -9.60 -8.14
C GLY A 482 17.87 -9.04 -6.73
N PHE A 483 17.08 -9.53 -5.78
CA PHE A 483 17.42 -9.33 -4.37
C PHE A 483 18.21 -10.56 -3.90
N ALA A 484 19.54 -10.50 -4.08
CA ALA A 484 20.39 -11.34 -3.27
C ALA A 484 19.90 -11.17 -1.82
N ILE A 485 19.50 -12.26 -1.19
CA ILE A 485 19.50 -12.31 0.27
C ILE A 485 20.94 -11.92 0.60
N SER A 486 21.13 -10.66 1.06
CA SER A 486 22.43 -10.29 1.60
C SER A 486 22.73 -11.35 2.63
N ALA A 487 23.96 -11.80 2.64
CA ALA A 487 24.46 -12.82 3.59
C ALA A 487 24.28 -12.43 5.07
N GLU A 488 23.48 -11.41 5.36
CA GLU A 488 23.04 -10.95 6.67
C GLU A 488 21.99 -11.85 7.35
N VAL A 489 21.31 -12.73 6.61
CA VAL A 489 20.43 -13.76 7.21
C VAL A 489 21.22 -15.02 7.53
N ALA A 490 22.45 -15.13 7.07
CA ALA A 490 23.36 -16.27 7.33
C ALA A 490 24.50 -15.94 8.32
N ARG A 491 24.39 -14.83 9.08
CA ARG A 491 25.29 -14.51 10.19
C ARG A 491 24.55 -14.16 11.47
#